data_4159688fa3df8c42ca2e71f75fae8729
#
_entry.id   4159688fa3df8c42ca2e71f75fae8729
#
_cell.length_a   1.000
_cell.length_b   1.000
_cell.length_c   1.000
_cell.angle_alpha   90.00
_cell.angle_beta   90.00
_cell.angle_gamma   90.00
#
_symmetry.space_group_name_H-M   'P 1'
#
loop_
_entity.id
_entity.type
_entity.pdbx_description
1 polymer ?
#
loop_
_entity_poly.entity_id
_entity_poly.type
_entity_poly.pdbx_seq_one_letter_code
_entity_poly.pdbx_strand_id
1 'polypeptide(L)'
;MMIKQLFIAGASAVALSALIAACSSGGQQGLAQGQAPQIAVQTLSIGSSALDHAYPATIKGKTDIEIRPQVSGFITKVHVDEGQRVSKGQPLFTIDQVQFQAAVDQAEASLAAAQTAVQTATLTAENKQRLFDKNIISEYENQLAKNNLATAKATLAQAEAALTNARKNLSYTVVTAPSDGVVGMIPNREGSLASPSMVQALTTVSDNSEVYAYFSLTERDLLDMTDNGNATLQERIAAMPEVQLRLSDGSIYPLSGKVATVSGVIDNSTGSASVRALFKNNNGMLRSGSTGQILLPVTQDSVIIIPQKATYELQDRRFVYALTDSNTLVSRPIQVDALNDGKTFVVKSGVNPGERIAVEGVGVSLRDGMKITPVDAAAKGAPAAAAE
;
A
#
# COMPACT_ATOMS: atom_id res chain seq x y z
N MET A 1 -3.16 65.70 -31.87
CA MET A 1 -3.24 66.06 -33.27
C MET A 1 -4.56 65.49 -33.72
N MET A 2 -5.65 66.24 -33.52
CA MET A 2 -6.33 67.14 -34.49
C MET A 2 -6.96 66.30 -35.61
N ILE A 3 -8.33 66.21 -35.52
CA ILE A 3 -9.24 67.04 -36.42
C ILE A 3 -9.53 66.31 -37.74
N LYS A 4 -10.74 65.90 -38.02
CA LYS A 4 -11.83 66.70 -38.72
C LYS A 4 -13.03 65.73 -38.92
N GLN A 5 -14.18 66.05 -38.44
CA GLN A 5 -15.31 66.76 -39.06
C GLN A 5 -16.17 65.82 -39.95
N LEU A 6 -17.43 65.64 -39.69
CA LEU A 6 -18.65 66.50 -39.65
C LEU A 6 -19.35 66.58 -41.05
N PHE A 7 -20.68 66.42 -40.96
CA PHE A 7 -21.72 66.65 -41.99
C PHE A 7 -22.00 65.52 -42.99
N ILE A 8 -23.20 64.95 -43.00
CA ILE A 8 -24.34 65.59 -43.67
C ILE A 8 -25.66 65.03 -43.08
N ALA A 9 -26.46 65.95 -42.60
CA ALA A 9 -27.88 65.77 -42.28
C ALA A 9 -28.69 65.97 -43.57
N GLY A 10 -29.85 65.34 -43.62
CA GLY A 10 -30.90 65.92 -44.44
C GLY A 10 -31.78 64.94 -45.21
N ALA A 11 -33.04 64.95 -44.85
CA ALA A 11 -34.19 64.68 -45.69
C ALA A 11 -34.58 63.20 -45.98
N SER A 12 -35.55 62.65 -45.26
CA SER A 12 -36.89 62.55 -45.89
C SER A 12 -37.89 61.95 -44.86
N ALA A 13 -38.51 62.81 -44.15
CA ALA A 13 -39.85 62.56 -43.63
C ALA A 13 -40.82 62.65 -44.78
N VAL A 14 -41.57 61.59 -45.10
CA VAL A 14 -42.88 61.49 -45.71
C VAL A 14 -42.99 60.08 -46.35
N ALA A 15 -43.46 59.12 -45.59
CA ALA A 15 -44.19 57.97 -46.07
C ALA A 15 -44.60 57.09 -44.79
N LEU A 16 -45.32 57.79 -43.92
CA LEU A 16 -45.96 57.08 -42.76
C LEU A 16 -47.41 57.49 -42.75
N SER A 17 -48.24 56.88 -43.60
CA SER A 17 -49.71 56.91 -43.43
C SER A 17 -50.37 56.10 -44.53
N ALA A 18 -50.36 54.79 -44.46
CA ALA A 18 -51.34 53.88 -45.09
C ALA A 18 -50.89 52.45 -44.86
N LEU A 19 -51.27 51.85 -43.70
CA LEU A 19 -51.42 50.42 -43.52
C LEU A 19 -51.85 50.12 -42.06
N ILE A 20 -52.90 50.87 -41.63
CA ILE A 20 -53.64 50.48 -40.42
C ILE A 20 -55.09 50.25 -40.87
N ALA A 21 -55.35 49.11 -41.45
CA ALA A 21 -56.72 48.57 -41.54
C ALA A 21 -56.68 47.21 -42.24
N ALA A 22 -56.37 46.16 -41.54
CA ALA A 22 -56.85 44.82 -41.82
C ALA A 22 -56.16 43.86 -40.81
N CYS A 23 -56.89 43.52 -39.77
CA CYS A 23 -56.90 42.23 -39.13
C CYS A 23 -57.59 42.36 -37.74
N SER A 24 -58.86 42.60 -37.73
CA SER A 24 -59.72 42.21 -36.66
C SER A 24 -60.51 40.97 -37.14
N SER A 25 -59.90 39.80 -37.03
CA SER A 25 -60.64 38.55 -37.00
C SER A 25 -60.13 37.78 -35.81
N GLY A 26 -60.99 37.71 -34.79
CA GLY A 26 -60.72 37.00 -33.57
C GLY A 26 -60.43 35.53 -33.79
N GLY A 27 -59.25 35.16 -33.41
CA GLY A 27 -58.90 33.81 -33.08
C GLY A 27 -58.64 33.76 -31.58
N GLN A 28 -59.66 33.39 -30.83
CA GLN A 28 -59.57 33.02 -29.45
C GLN A 28 -58.67 31.76 -29.43
N GLN A 29 -57.35 31.93 -29.33
CA GLN A 29 -56.46 30.85 -29.02
C GLN A 29 -56.77 30.43 -27.60
N GLY A 30 -57.60 29.39 -27.49
CA GLY A 30 -57.78 28.66 -26.25
C GLY A 30 -56.42 28.37 -25.65
N LEU A 31 -56.25 28.77 -24.41
CA LEU A 31 -55.18 28.28 -23.55
C LEU A 31 -55.18 26.78 -23.69
N ALA A 32 -54.26 26.24 -24.51
CA ALA A 32 -53.93 24.82 -24.48
C ALA A 32 -53.61 24.50 -23.03
N GLN A 33 -54.51 23.80 -22.38
CA GLN A 33 -54.21 23.15 -21.09
C GLN A 33 -52.94 22.34 -21.36
N GLY A 34 -51.80 22.87 -20.94
CA GLY A 34 -50.52 22.24 -21.12
C GLY A 34 -50.57 20.86 -20.50
N GLN A 35 -50.52 19.83 -21.34
CA GLN A 35 -50.32 18.47 -20.86
C GLN A 35 -49.10 18.50 -19.97
N ALA A 36 -49.25 18.02 -18.73
CA ALA A 36 -48.12 17.93 -17.79
C ALA A 36 -46.97 17.19 -18.50
N PRO A 37 -45.74 17.74 -18.47
CA PRO A 37 -44.62 17.16 -19.20
C PRO A 37 -44.41 15.71 -18.77
N GLN A 38 -44.14 14.85 -19.75
CA GLN A 38 -43.82 13.45 -19.50
C GLN A 38 -42.37 13.37 -19.03
N ILE A 39 -42.16 12.93 -17.79
CA ILE A 39 -40.84 12.82 -17.17
C ILE A 39 -40.60 11.38 -16.76
N ALA A 40 -39.40 10.88 -17.08
CA ALA A 40 -38.96 9.56 -16.66
C ALA A 40 -38.76 9.53 -15.13
N VAL A 41 -39.44 8.57 -14.50
CA VAL A 41 -39.37 8.33 -13.05
C VAL A 41 -38.84 6.94 -12.78
N GLN A 42 -38.09 6.79 -11.68
CA GLN A 42 -37.60 5.52 -11.19
C GLN A 42 -38.20 5.26 -9.81
N THR A 43 -38.70 4.05 -9.61
CA THR A 43 -39.09 3.58 -8.28
C THR A 43 -37.86 3.12 -7.52
N LEU A 44 -37.71 3.61 -6.31
CA LEU A 44 -36.56 3.27 -5.45
C LEU A 44 -36.75 1.87 -4.87
N SER A 45 -35.82 1.01 -5.16
CA SER A 45 -35.73 -0.35 -4.59
C SER A 45 -34.52 -0.48 -3.69
N ILE A 46 -34.64 -1.35 -2.70
CA ILE A 46 -33.51 -1.78 -1.88
C ILE A 46 -32.65 -2.72 -2.72
N GLY A 47 -31.37 -2.44 -2.76
CA GLY A 47 -30.37 -3.28 -3.39
C GLY A 47 -29.18 -3.49 -2.45
N SER A 48 -28.24 -4.32 -2.87
CA SER A 48 -26.91 -4.40 -2.27
C SER A 48 -25.91 -3.66 -3.16
N SER A 49 -25.01 -2.94 -2.56
CA SER A 49 -23.92 -2.28 -3.28
C SER A 49 -22.58 -2.65 -2.68
N ALA A 50 -21.62 -2.97 -3.51
CA ALA A 50 -20.23 -3.05 -3.11
C ALA A 50 -19.60 -1.66 -3.27
N LEU A 51 -19.29 -1.02 -2.16
CA LEU A 51 -18.56 0.24 -2.11
C LEU A 51 -17.10 -0.06 -1.85
N ASP A 52 -16.20 0.30 -2.77
CA ASP A 52 -14.78 0.14 -2.52
C ASP A 52 -14.25 1.33 -1.72
N HIS A 53 -13.86 1.07 -0.51
CA HIS A 53 -13.11 2.05 0.27
C HIS A 53 -11.65 2.03 -0.14
N ALA A 54 -11.13 3.19 -0.57
CA ALA A 54 -9.74 3.34 -1.01
C ALA A 54 -8.88 3.85 0.14
N TYR A 55 -7.90 3.05 0.56
CA TYR A 55 -6.94 3.39 1.61
C TYR A 55 -5.56 3.57 1.00
N PRO A 56 -4.87 4.70 1.27
CA PRO A 56 -3.47 4.87 0.87
C PRO A 56 -2.61 3.74 1.44
N ALA A 57 -1.74 3.18 0.61
CA ALA A 57 -0.91 2.05 1.00
C ALA A 57 0.54 2.23 0.55
N THR A 58 1.46 1.73 1.39
CA THR A 58 2.88 1.60 1.06
C THR A 58 3.20 0.13 0.86
N ILE A 59 3.86 -0.17 -0.24
CA ILE A 59 4.24 -1.53 -0.63
C ILE A 59 5.65 -1.80 -0.10
N LYS A 60 5.84 -2.91 0.59
CA LYS A 60 7.15 -3.41 1.04
C LYS A 60 7.33 -4.84 0.55
N GLY A 61 8.58 -5.20 0.24
CA GLY A 61 8.94 -6.59 -0.04
C GLY A 61 8.61 -7.51 1.13
N LYS A 62 8.52 -8.79 0.86
CA LYS A 62 8.32 -9.81 1.91
C LYS A 62 9.36 -9.69 3.00
N THR A 63 10.59 -9.41 2.59
CA THR A 63 11.72 -9.20 3.48
C THR A 63 12.63 -8.15 2.88
N ASP A 64 12.83 -7.05 3.58
CA ASP A 64 13.79 -5.99 3.24
C ASP A 64 14.91 -6.03 4.27
N ILE A 65 16.12 -6.47 3.87
CA ILE A 65 17.26 -6.62 4.77
C ILE A 65 18.30 -5.58 4.42
N GLU A 66 18.59 -4.70 5.38
CA GLU A 66 19.70 -3.78 5.27
C GLU A 66 21.02 -4.52 5.45
N ILE A 67 21.90 -4.42 4.47
CA ILE A 67 23.22 -5.05 4.49
C ILE A 67 24.22 -4.07 5.12
N ARG A 68 24.67 -4.42 6.32
CA ARG A 68 25.64 -3.66 7.09
C ARG A 68 26.91 -4.47 7.30
N PRO A 69 28.11 -3.87 7.21
CA PRO A 69 29.37 -4.57 7.47
C PRO A 69 29.47 -4.89 8.96
N GLN A 70 30.12 -6.01 9.29
CA GLN A 70 30.39 -6.39 10.69
C GLN A 70 31.82 -5.97 11.12
N VAL A 71 32.66 -5.58 10.17
CA VAL A 71 34.02 -5.11 10.40
C VAL A 71 34.24 -3.77 9.71
N SER A 72 35.23 -3.01 10.17
CA SER A 72 35.60 -1.73 9.56
C SER A 72 36.77 -1.93 8.59
N GLY A 73 36.70 -1.25 7.44
CA GLY A 73 37.74 -1.27 6.43
C GLY A 73 37.28 -0.62 5.13
N PHE A 74 38.16 -0.42 4.18
CA PHE A 74 37.83 0.10 2.86
C PHE A 74 37.20 -0.98 2.00
N ILE A 75 36.19 -0.63 1.21
CA ILE A 75 35.59 -1.52 0.20
C ILE A 75 36.62 -1.67 -0.93
N THR A 76 37.15 -2.88 -1.12
CA THR A 76 38.11 -3.19 -2.18
C THR A 76 37.41 -3.64 -3.46
N LYS A 77 36.21 -4.24 -3.33
CA LYS A 77 35.45 -4.71 -4.50
C LYS A 77 33.99 -4.74 -4.22
N VAL A 78 33.19 -4.31 -5.22
CA VAL A 78 31.74 -4.48 -5.28
C VAL A 78 31.43 -5.55 -6.34
N HIS A 79 30.75 -6.61 -5.95
CA HIS A 79 30.52 -7.80 -6.80
C HIS A 79 29.16 -7.79 -7.52
N VAL A 80 28.31 -6.81 -7.22
CA VAL A 80 26.92 -6.76 -7.71
C VAL A 80 26.56 -5.35 -8.15
N ASP A 81 25.58 -5.26 -9.03
CA ASP A 81 25.01 -3.99 -9.49
C ASP A 81 23.64 -3.73 -8.85
N GLU A 82 23.22 -2.46 -8.84
CA GLU A 82 21.91 -2.04 -8.39
C GLU A 82 20.80 -2.69 -9.24
N GLY A 83 19.79 -3.25 -8.60
CA GLY A 83 18.71 -3.96 -9.28
C GLY A 83 19.04 -5.39 -9.69
N GLN A 84 20.24 -5.88 -9.45
CA GLN A 84 20.65 -7.26 -9.75
C GLN A 84 19.95 -8.25 -8.80
N ARG A 85 19.54 -9.40 -9.32
CA ARG A 85 19.08 -10.53 -8.49
C ARG A 85 20.27 -11.26 -7.91
N VAL A 86 20.17 -11.57 -6.62
CA VAL A 86 21.21 -12.29 -5.87
C VAL A 86 20.60 -13.46 -5.13
N SER A 87 21.41 -14.49 -4.92
CA SER A 87 21.04 -15.65 -4.12
C SER A 87 21.70 -15.59 -2.73
N LYS A 88 21.07 -16.26 -1.77
CA LYS A 88 21.61 -16.38 -0.41
C LYS A 88 23.05 -16.89 -0.42
N GLY A 89 23.94 -16.19 0.30
CA GLY A 89 25.36 -16.51 0.38
C GLY A 89 26.20 -15.92 -0.75
N GLN A 90 25.62 -15.29 -1.77
CA GLN A 90 26.35 -14.64 -2.85
C GLN A 90 27.15 -13.45 -2.31
N PRO A 91 28.46 -13.31 -2.64
CA PRO A 91 29.26 -12.15 -2.27
C PRO A 91 28.69 -10.86 -2.87
N LEU A 92 28.55 -9.83 -2.04
CA LEU A 92 28.10 -8.49 -2.44
C LEU A 92 29.24 -7.49 -2.42
N PHE A 93 30.02 -7.47 -1.32
CA PHE A 93 31.14 -6.57 -1.12
C PHE A 93 32.33 -7.32 -0.53
N THR A 94 33.52 -6.88 -0.88
CA THR A 94 34.73 -7.28 -0.20
C THR A 94 35.38 -6.07 0.47
N ILE A 95 35.67 -6.18 1.74
CA ILE A 95 36.36 -5.20 2.57
C ILE A 95 37.85 -5.61 2.61
N ASP A 96 38.75 -4.65 2.77
CA ASP A 96 40.19 -4.92 2.84
C ASP A 96 40.50 -6.01 3.87
N GLN A 97 41.13 -7.08 3.37
CA GLN A 97 41.40 -8.30 4.12
C GLN A 97 42.79 -8.36 4.74
N VAL A 98 43.72 -7.45 4.34
CA VAL A 98 45.13 -7.55 4.66
C VAL A 98 45.40 -7.69 6.15
N GLN A 99 44.83 -6.80 6.96
CA GLN A 99 44.99 -6.85 8.43
C GLN A 99 44.34 -8.07 9.07
N PHE A 100 43.20 -8.52 8.53
CA PHE A 100 42.46 -9.68 9.07
C PHE A 100 43.20 -10.99 8.73
N GLN A 101 43.74 -11.09 7.53
CA GLN A 101 44.59 -12.24 7.14
C GLN A 101 45.85 -12.31 8.02
N ALA A 102 46.54 -11.20 8.24
CA ALA A 102 47.70 -11.16 9.13
C ALA A 102 47.33 -11.59 10.58
N ALA A 103 46.15 -11.24 11.07
CA ALA A 103 45.66 -11.69 12.38
C ALA A 103 45.37 -13.20 12.42
N VAL A 104 44.92 -13.80 11.33
CA VAL A 104 44.76 -15.25 11.20
C VAL A 104 46.11 -15.93 11.22
N ASP A 105 47.06 -15.45 10.41
CA ASP A 105 48.40 -16.02 10.33
C ASP A 105 49.12 -15.97 11.70
N GLN A 106 48.99 -14.88 12.43
CA GLN A 106 49.49 -14.73 13.80
C GLN A 106 48.84 -15.73 14.77
N ALA A 107 47.54 -15.93 14.69
CA ALA A 107 46.82 -16.87 15.53
C ALA A 107 47.17 -18.33 15.20
N GLU A 108 47.41 -18.64 13.91
CA GLU A 108 47.91 -19.97 13.48
C GLU A 108 49.29 -20.28 14.01
N ALA A 109 50.21 -19.32 13.97
CA ALA A 109 51.54 -19.48 14.56
C ALA A 109 51.43 -19.68 16.09
N SER A 110 50.57 -18.95 16.78
CA SER A 110 50.37 -19.13 18.23
C SER A 110 49.77 -20.50 18.56
N LEU A 111 48.86 -20.99 17.75
CA LEU A 111 48.27 -22.33 17.88
C LEU A 111 49.35 -23.42 17.71
N ALA A 112 50.21 -23.32 16.69
CA ALA A 112 51.29 -24.27 16.45
C ALA A 112 52.26 -24.32 17.64
N ALA A 113 52.62 -23.15 18.21
CA ALA A 113 53.47 -23.08 19.42
C ALA A 113 52.80 -23.75 20.64
N ALA A 114 51.50 -23.50 20.86
CA ALA A 114 50.74 -24.12 21.96
C ALA A 114 50.60 -25.64 21.80
N GLN A 115 50.42 -26.14 20.57
CA GLN A 115 50.37 -27.57 20.27
C GLN A 115 51.73 -28.24 20.60
N THR A 116 52.87 -27.64 20.24
CA THR A 116 54.17 -28.12 20.57
C THR A 116 54.41 -28.14 22.10
N ALA A 117 53.96 -27.12 22.82
CA ALA A 117 54.03 -27.07 24.28
C ALA A 117 53.24 -28.21 24.94
N VAL A 118 52.04 -28.53 24.44
CA VAL A 118 51.23 -29.66 24.91
C VAL A 118 51.98 -30.98 24.64
N GLN A 119 52.56 -31.18 23.47
CA GLN A 119 53.30 -32.39 23.17
C GLN A 119 54.47 -32.59 24.14
N THR A 120 55.26 -31.53 24.42
CA THR A 120 56.37 -31.57 25.38
C THR A 120 55.88 -31.86 26.79
N ALA A 121 54.84 -31.18 27.24
CA ALA A 121 54.25 -31.41 28.58
C ALA A 121 53.66 -32.83 28.72
N THR A 122 53.08 -33.36 27.64
CA THR A 122 52.54 -34.74 27.62
C THR A 122 53.68 -35.77 27.81
N LEU A 123 54.76 -35.66 27.01
CA LEU A 123 55.93 -36.54 27.14
C LEU A 123 56.51 -36.47 28.56
N THR A 124 56.61 -35.25 29.11
CA THR A 124 57.12 -35.05 30.47
C THR A 124 56.22 -35.69 31.51
N ALA A 125 54.90 -35.49 31.43
CA ALA A 125 53.93 -36.09 32.37
C ALA A 125 53.90 -37.61 32.29
N GLU A 126 53.98 -38.18 31.09
CA GLU A 126 54.02 -39.63 30.91
C GLU A 126 55.32 -40.23 31.47
N ASN A 127 56.46 -39.57 31.26
CA ASN A 127 57.75 -40.00 31.84
C ASN A 127 57.72 -39.94 33.34
N LYS A 128 57.24 -38.85 33.95
CA LYS A 128 57.10 -38.70 35.40
C LYS A 128 56.10 -39.71 35.95
N GLN A 129 55.00 -39.99 35.29
CA GLN A 129 54.08 -41.04 35.73
C GLN A 129 54.75 -42.41 35.74
N ARG A 130 55.52 -42.80 34.73
CA ARG A 130 56.28 -44.10 34.70
C ARG A 130 57.32 -44.21 35.80
N LEU A 131 57.98 -43.09 36.16
CA LEU A 131 58.96 -43.09 37.28
C LEU A 131 58.25 -43.16 38.65
N PHE A 132 57.10 -42.52 38.78
CA PHE A 132 56.27 -42.63 40.00
C PHE A 132 55.74 -44.05 40.22
N ASP A 133 55.24 -44.70 39.17
CA ASP A 133 54.77 -46.09 39.23
C ASP A 133 55.88 -47.07 39.64
N LYS A 134 57.17 -46.71 39.43
CA LYS A 134 58.36 -47.43 39.89
C LYS A 134 58.85 -46.97 41.25
N ASN A 135 58.17 -46.06 41.96
CA ASN A 135 58.55 -45.44 43.22
C ASN A 135 59.93 -44.71 43.18
N ILE A 136 60.28 -44.12 42.02
CA ILE A 136 61.56 -43.42 41.86
C ILE A 136 61.43 -41.92 42.20
N ILE A 137 60.20 -41.35 42.02
CA ILE A 137 59.93 -39.94 42.30
C ILE A 137 58.75 -39.78 43.27
N SER A 138 58.63 -38.59 43.88
CA SER A 138 57.56 -38.26 44.80
C SER A 138 56.23 -38.03 44.07
N GLU A 139 55.12 -38.24 44.79
CA GLU A 139 53.78 -37.89 44.29
C GLU A 139 53.68 -36.42 43.93
N TYR A 140 54.31 -35.54 44.65
CA TYR A 140 54.38 -34.10 44.37
C TYR A 140 54.95 -33.81 43.00
N GLU A 141 56.07 -34.43 42.63
CA GLU A 141 56.69 -34.24 41.31
C GLU A 141 55.79 -34.74 40.17
N ASN A 142 55.14 -35.87 40.35
CA ASN A 142 54.19 -36.41 39.38
C ASN A 142 52.99 -35.49 39.22
N GLN A 143 52.45 -34.99 40.32
CA GLN A 143 51.29 -34.06 40.30
C GLN A 143 51.66 -32.73 39.67
N LEU A 144 52.87 -32.22 39.92
CA LEU A 144 53.36 -31.00 39.27
C LEU A 144 53.43 -31.16 37.72
N ALA A 145 53.92 -32.32 37.23
CA ALA A 145 53.94 -32.58 35.79
C ALA A 145 52.56 -32.68 35.17
N LYS A 146 51.58 -33.26 35.86
CA LYS A 146 50.18 -33.32 35.46
C LYS A 146 49.54 -31.92 35.41
N ASN A 147 49.83 -31.09 36.41
CA ASN A 147 49.36 -29.72 36.44
C ASN A 147 49.95 -28.87 35.30
N ASN A 148 51.23 -29.05 35.00
CA ASN A 148 51.89 -28.42 33.84
C ASN A 148 51.25 -28.81 32.49
N LEU A 149 50.91 -30.12 32.36
CA LEU A 149 50.19 -30.60 31.17
C LEU A 149 48.79 -29.96 31.09
N ALA A 150 48.09 -29.90 32.22
CA ALA A 150 46.78 -29.24 32.26
C ALA A 150 46.84 -27.77 31.87
N THR A 151 47.88 -27.05 32.35
CA THR A 151 48.12 -25.65 31.95
C THR A 151 48.44 -25.52 30.46
N ALA A 152 49.31 -26.39 29.90
CA ALA A 152 49.59 -26.39 28.48
C ALA A 152 48.31 -26.65 27.63
N LYS A 153 47.48 -27.58 28.03
CA LYS A 153 46.18 -27.86 27.38
C LYS A 153 45.22 -26.64 27.43
N ALA A 154 45.19 -25.95 28.59
CA ALA A 154 44.40 -24.73 28.70
C ALA A 154 44.89 -23.61 27.76
N THR A 155 46.22 -23.45 27.63
CA THR A 155 46.82 -22.50 26.68
C THR A 155 46.52 -22.88 25.23
N LEU A 156 46.52 -24.16 24.89
CA LEU A 156 46.12 -24.66 23.57
C LEU A 156 44.65 -24.28 23.27
N ALA A 157 43.74 -24.55 24.18
CA ALA A 157 42.32 -24.19 24.02
C ALA A 157 42.13 -22.68 23.83
N GLN A 158 42.93 -21.87 24.53
CA GLN A 158 42.91 -20.41 24.33
C GLN A 158 43.41 -20.02 22.92
N ALA A 159 44.45 -20.63 22.40
CA ALA A 159 44.95 -20.37 21.07
C ALA A 159 43.98 -20.83 19.97
N GLU A 160 43.30 -21.94 20.15
CA GLU A 160 42.24 -22.44 19.27
C GLU A 160 41.07 -21.45 19.20
N ALA A 161 40.64 -20.92 20.35
CA ALA A 161 39.59 -19.91 20.42
C ALA A 161 39.99 -18.59 19.73
N ALA A 162 41.28 -18.18 19.92
CA ALA A 162 41.82 -16.99 19.25
C ALA A 162 41.83 -17.14 17.73
N LEU A 163 42.29 -18.30 17.21
CA LEU A 163 42.24 -18.59 15.78
C LEU A 163 40.83 -18.59 15.22
N THR A 164 39.87 -19.18 15.96
CA THR A 164 38.48 -19.20 15.56
C THR A 164 37.91 -17.78 15.43
N ASN A 165 38.23 -16.90 16.37
CA ASN A 165 37.83 -15.48 16.32
C ASN A 165 38.48 -14.74 15.15
N ALA A 166 39.78 -14.94 14.91
CA ALA A 166 40.50 -14.31 13.79
C ALA A 166 39.86 -14.74 12.44
N ARG A 167 39.62 -16.03 12.26
CA ARG A 167 38.94 -16.55 11.05
C ARG A 167 37.53 -16.02 10.87
N LYS A 168 36.79 -15.87 11.95
CA LYS A 168 35.46 -15.24 11.93
C LYS A 168 35.54 -13.79 11.44
N ASN A 169 36.44 -13.00 12.00
CA ASN A 169 36.65 -11.61 11.60
C ASN A 169 37.05 -11.51 10.12
N LEU A 170 37.92 -12.39 9.65
CA LEU A 170 38.28 -12.48 8.22
C LEU A 170 37.04 -12.84 7.38
N SER A 171 36.19 -13.75 7.82
CA SER A 171 34.99 -14.10 7.07
C SER A 171 34.02 -12.94 6.93
N TYR A 172 33.98 -12.01 7.89
CA TYR A 172 33.12 -10.82 7.86
C TYR A 172 33.59 -9.74 6.89
N THR A 173 34.81 -9.86 6.37
CA THR A 173 35.32 -8.98 5.29
C THR A 173 34.66 -9.24 3.95
N VAL A 174 34.08 -10.42 3.75
CA VAL A 174 33.26 -10.75 2.60
C VAL A 174 31.81 -10.65 3.02
N VAL A 175 31.16 -9.55 2.65
CA VAL A 175 29.76 -9.31 2.93
C VAL A 175 28.91 -10.05 1.92
N THR A 176 28.05 -10.97 2.38
CA THR A 176 27.21 -11.83 1.54
C THR A 176 25.73 -11.53 1.71
N ALA A 177 24.92 -11.90 0.72
CA ALA A 177 23.47 -11.81 0.78
C ALA A 177 22.89 -12.80 1.82
N PRO A 178 22.08 -12.36 2.78
CA PRO A 178 21.48 -13.23 3.79
C PRO A 178 20.28 -14.04 3.26
N SER A 179 19.67 -13.59 2.17
CA SER A 179 18.52 -14.20 1.50
C SER A 179 18.60 -14.00 0.00
N ASP A 180 17.78 -14.74 -0.73
CA ASP A 180 17.50 -14.45 -2.13
C ASP A 180 16.75 -13.11 -2.23
N GLY A 181 17.00 -12.34 -3.31
CA GLY A 181 16.33 -11.06 -3.48
C GLY A 181 16.93 -10.21 -4.59
N VAL A 182 16.56 -8.92 -4.57
CA VAL A 182 17.07 -7.91 -5.49
C VAL A 182 17.84 -6.86 -4.69
N VAL A 183 19.01 -6.50 -5.20
CA VAL A 183 19.89 -5.48 -4.61
C VAL A 183 19.28 -4.10 -4.82
N GLY A 184 19.18 -3.33 -3.76
CA GLY A 184 18.77 -1.93 -3.79
C GLY A 184 19.85 -0.99 -4.28
N MET A 185 19.78 0.27 -3.86
CA MET A 185 20.81 1.28 -4.16
C MET A 185 22.09 0.97 -3.42
N ILE A 186 23.23 1.23 -4.05
CA ILE A 186 24.59 1.04 -3.50
C ILE A 186 25.23 2.43 -3.32
N PRO A 187 25.03 3.09 -2.17
CA PRO A 187 25.57 4.43 -1.96
C PRO A 187 27.10 4.46 -1.80
N ASN A 188 27.69 3.35 -1.37
CA ASN A 188 29.13 3.23 -1.11
C ASN A 188 29.83 2.45 -2.22
N ARG A 189 30.80 3.07 -2.87
CA ARG A 189 31.56 2.50 -3.98
C ARG A 189 32.91 1.96 -3.49
N GLU A 190 33.65 1.32 -4.38
CA GLU A 190 35.07 0.91 -4.13
C GLU A 190 35.87 2.10 -3.64
N GLY A 191 36.69 1.89 -2.62
CA GLY A 191 37.45 2.92 -1.93
C GLY A 191 36.74 3.64 -0.80
N SER A 192 35.40 3.42 -0.61
CA SER A 192 34.67 3.98 0.52
C SER A 192 34.97 3.23 1.81
N LEU A 193 34.98 3.93 2.94
CA LEU A 193 35.11 3.32 4.26
C LEU A 193 33.80 2.69 4.70
N ALA A 194 33.80 1.41 4.97
CA ALA A 194 32.71 0.66 5.56
C ALA A 194 32.93 0.49 7.08
N SER A 195 31.88 0.63 7.89
CA SER A 195 31.92 0.46 9.35
C SER A 195 30.59 -0.02 9.89
N PRO A 196 30.55 -0.85 10.95
CA PRO A 196 29.30 -1.25 11.60
C PRO A 196 28.45 -0.07 12.13
N SER A 197 29.08 1.05 12.44
CA SER A 197 28.43 2.26 12.99
C SER A 197 27.97 3.25 11.92
N MET A 198 28.11 2.93 10.64
CA MET A 198 27.66 3.83 9.55
C MET A 198 26.14 4.02 9.58
N VAL A 199 25.69 5.24 9.30
CA VAL A 199 24.25 5.60 9.30
C VAL A 199 23.51 4.88 8.17
N GLN A 200 24.09 4.88 6.96
CA GLN A 200 23.50 4.21 5.78
C GLN A 200 24.02 2.79 5.66
N ALA A 201 23.15 1.86 5.30
CA ALA A 201 23.53 0.51 4.92
C ALA A 201 24.36 0.51 3.62
N LEU A 202 25.19 -0.52 3.40
CA LEU A 202 25.89 -0.71 2.14
C LEU A 202 24.94 -0.89 0.96
N THR A 203 23.87 -1.61 1.19
CA THR A 203 22.73 -1.79 0.30
C THR A 203 21.58 -2.42 1.07
N THR A 204 20.45 -2.63 0.39
CA THR A 204 19.32 -3.43 0.89
C THR A 204 19.08 -4.58 -0.06
N VAL A 205 18.87 -5.78 0.46
CA VAL A 205 18.42 -6.93 -0.34
C VAL A 205 16.94 -7.15 -0.04
N SER A 206 16.09 -6.98 -1.07
CA SER A 206 14.64 -7.08 -0.98
C SER A 206 14.13 -8.33 -1.69
N ASP A 207 13.42 -9.19 -0.95
CA ASP A 207 12.64 -10.28 -1.55
C ASP A 207 11.28 -9.72 -1.99
N ASN A 208 11.15 -9.52 -3.29
CA ASN A 208 9.94 -9.01 -3.91
C ASN A 208 9.09 -10.12 -4.56
N SER A 209 9.29 -11.39 -4.25
CA SER A 209 8.47 -12.51 -4.74
C SER A 209 7.02 -12.41 -4.29
N GLU A 210 6.84 -11.96 -3.07
CA GLU A 210 5.58 -11.54 -2.46
C GLU A 210 5.78 -10.14 -1.86
N VAL A 211 4.73 -9.34 -1.82
CA VAL A 211 4.80 -8.01 -1.24
C VAL A 211 3.68 -7.80 -0.25
N TYR A 212 3.96 -7.00 0.76
CA TYR A 212 2.98 -6.53 1.72
C TYR A 212 2.59 -5.09 1.38
N ALA A 213 1.30 -4.84 1.20
CA ALA A 213 0.76 -3.49 1.16
C ALA A 213 0.29 -3.11 2.57
N TYR A 214 0.94 -2.10 3.15
CA TYR A 214 0.62 -1.54 4.46
C TYR A 214 -0.31 -0.35 4.29
N PHE A 215 -1.43 -0.39 4.97
CA PHE A 215 -2.41 0.70 5.01
C PHE A 215 -2.98 0.84 6.41
N SER A 216 -3.68 1.94 6.68
CA SER A 216 -4.22 2.24 8.00
C SER A 216 -5.75 2.22 7.97
N LEU A 217 -6.36 1.52 8.93
CA LEU A 217 -7.78 1.58 9.20
C LEU A 217 -8.02 2.40 10.46
N THR A 218 -9.02 3.27 10.44
CA THR A 218 -9.40 4.02 11.63
C THR A 218 -10.02 3.11 12.69
N GLU A 219 -9.97 3.52 13.96
CA GLU A 219 -10.61 2.78 15.05
C GLU A 219 -12.11 2.56 14.78
N ARG A 220 -12.76 3.54 14.17
CA ARG A 220 -14.16 3.43 13.76
C ARG A 220 -14.37 2.30 12.74
N ASP A 221 -13.54 2.25 11.70
CA ASP A 221 -13.65 1.19 10.68
C ASP A 221 -13.45 -0.19 11.30
N LEU A 222 -12.54 -0.30 12.29
CA LEU A 222 -12.29 -1.55 13.01
C LEU A 222 -13.47 -1.96 13.89
N LEU A 223 -14.10 -1.01 14.58
CA LEU A 223 -15.29 -1.26 15.40
C LEU A 223 -16.47 -1.67 14.53
N ASP A 224 -16.69 -0.99 13.43
CA ASP A 224 -17.73 -1.34 12.45
C ASP A 224 -17.51 -2.75 11.89
N MET A 225 -16.25 -3.13 11.65
CA MET A 225 -15.90 -4.49 11.22
C MET A 225 -16.13 -5.57 12.29
N THR A 226 -16.03 -5.27 13.57
CA THR A 226 -16.25 -6.25 14.65
C THR A 226 -17.70 -6.41 15.06
N ASP A 227 -18.63 -5.76 14.36
CA ASP A 227 -20.07 -5.84 14.62
C ASP A 227 -20.39 -5.63 16.11
N ASN A 228 -19.85 -4.53 16.65
CA ASN A 228 -19.96 -4.16 18.07
C ASN A 228 -19.56 -5.25 19.08
N GLY A 229 -18.56 -6.10 18.72
CA GLY A 229 -17.97 -7.08 19.62
C GLY A 229 -18.52 -8.51 19.53
N ASN A 230 -19.40 -8.80 18.56
CA ASN A 230 -19.95 -10.15 18.37
C ASN A 230 -19.00 -11.13 17.68
N ALA A 231 -17.93 -10.65 17.04
CA ALA A 231 -16.92 -11.48 16.40
C ALA A 231 -15.51 -11.01 16.78
N THR A 232 -14.57 -11.94 16.88
CA THR A 232 -13.17 -11.60 17.11
C THR A 232 -12.57 -10.96 15.85
N LEU A 233 -11.59 -10.06 16.03
CA LEU A 233 -10.90 -9.42 14.92
C LEU A 233 -10.26 -10.44 13.95
N GLN A 234 -9.74 -11.55 14.48
CA GLN A 234 -9.14 -12.61 13.68
C GLN A 234 -10.15 -13.33 12.78
N GLU A 235 -11.35 -13.63 13.31
CA GLU A 235 -12.43 -14.24 12.53
C GLU A 235 -12.90 -13.30 11.41
N ARG A 236 -12.98 -12.01 11.70
CA ARG A 236 -13.34 -10.99 10.69
C ARG A 236 -12.27 -10.83 9.62
N ILE A 237 -10.99 -10.80 9.98
CA ILE A 237 -9.88 -10.77 9.01
C ILE A 237 -9.94 -11.98 8.10
N ALA A 238 -10.20 -13.18 8.65
CA ALA A 238 -10.32 -14.40 7.85
C ALA A 238 -11.52 -14.40 6.91
N ALA A 239 -12.60 -13.70 7.30
CA ALA A 239 -13.82 -13.54 6.51
C ALA A 239 -13.77 -12.34 5.54
N MET A 240 -12.73 -11.48 5.61
CA MET A 240 -12.58 -10.35 4.69
C MET A 240 -12.50 -10.82 3.24
N PRO A 241 -13.16 -10.09 2.32
CA PRO A 241 -13.01 -10.34 0.91
C PRO A 241 -11.57 -10.05 0.45
N GLU A 242 -11.22 -10.58 -0.71
CA GLU A 242 -9.97 -10.23 -1.34
C GLU A 242 -9.93 -8.74 -1.67
N VAL A 243 -8.79 -8.11 -1.43
CA VAL A 243 -8.56 -6.69 -1.67
C VAL A 243 -7.85 -6.49 -3.00
N GLN A 244 -8.14 -5.38 -3.66
CA GLN A 244 -7.44 -5.00 -4.88
C GLN A 244 -6.44 -3.89 -4.58
N LEU A 245 -5.37 -3.84 -5.37
CA LEU A 245 -4.36 -2.80 -5.28
C LEU A 245 -4.46 -1.90 -6.51
N ARG A 246 -4.77 -0.63 -6.29
CA ARG A 246 -4.66 0.41 -7.32
C ARG A 246 -3.28 1.02 -7.25
N LEU A 247 -2.57 0.98 -8.36
CA LEU A 247 -1.23 1.53 -8.50
C LEU A 247 -1.25 3.07 -8.60
N SER A 248 -0.09 3.69 -8.50
CA SER A 248 0.06 5.17 -8.57
C SER A 248 -0.34 5.77 -9.92
N ASP A 249 -0.34 4.98 -10.99
CA ASP A 249 -0.83 5.36 -12.32
C ASP A 249 -2.36 5.24 -12.49
N GLY A 250 -3.06 4.79 -11.43
CA GLY A 250 -4.50 4.55 -11.44
C GLY A 250 -4.92 3.17 -11.95
N SER A 251 -4.02 2.36 -12.47
CA SER A 251 -4.32 1.00 -12.91
C SER A 251 -4.54 0.07 -11.71
N ILE A 252 -5.35 -0.99 -11.92
CA ILE A 252 -5.57 -2.01 -10.91
C ILE A 252 -4.58 -3.14 -11.14
N TYR A 253 -3.88 -3.55 -10.08
CA TYR A 253 -2.97 -4.71 -10.12
C TYR A 253 -3.75 -5.98 -10.44
N PRO A 254 -3.27 -6.83 -11.38
CA PRO A 254 -4.07 -7.97 -11.89
C PRO A 254 -4.39 -9.06 -10.87
N LEU A 255 -3.58 -9.16 -9.81
CA LEU A 255 -3.77 -10.18 -8.77
C LEU A 255 -4.38 -9.52 -7.53
N SER A 256 -5.44 -10.14 -7.00
CA SER A 256 -5.99 -9.75 -5.71
C SER A 256 -5.07 -10.17 -4.56
N GLY A 257 -5.17 -9.44 -3.47
CA GLY A 257 -4.45 -9.72 -2.23
C GLY A 257 -5.39 -10.13 -1.11
N LYS A 258 -4.82 -10.68 -0.04
CA LYS A 258 -5.56 -11.01 1.18
C LYS A 258 -5.02 -10.22 2.35
N VAL A 259 -5.91 -9.71 3.18
CA VAL A 259 -5.52 -9.12 4.45
C VAL A 259 -4.88 -10.19 5.31
N ALA A 260 -3.62 -9.99 5.66
CA ALA A 260 -2.84 -10.97 6.41
C ALA A 260 -2.90 -10.72 7.91
N THR A 261 -2.78 -9.47 8.32
CA THR A 261 -2.81 -9.10 9.76
C THR A 261 -3.28 -7.66 9.94
N VAL A 262 -3.86 -7.41 11.10
CA VAL A 262 -4.16 -6.08 11.64
C VAL A 262 -3.35 -5.90 12.91
N SER A 263 -2.75 -4.74 13.11
CA SER A 263 -2.02 -4.42 14.34
C SER A 263 -2.93 -4.51 15.56
N GLY A 264 -2.45 -5.14 16.62
CA GLY A 264 -3.15 -5.17 17.91
C GLY A 264 -3.05 -3.86 18.72
N VAL A 265 -2.37 -2.85 18.16
CA VAL A 265 -2.15 -1.55 18.81
C VAL A 265 -2.63 -0.45 17.86
N ILE A 266 -3.39 0.49 18.41
CA ILE A 266 -3.81 1.71 17.72
C ILE A 266 -2.73 2.78 17.93
N ASP A 267 -2.31 3.42 16.87
CA ASP A 267 -1.41 4.57 16.94
C ASP A 267 -2.19 5.78 17.47
N ASN A 268 -1.81 6.23 18.67
CA ASN A 268 -2.49 7.32 19.36
C ASN A 268 -2.38 8.68 18.62
N SER A 269 -1.41 8.84 17.73
CA SER A 269 -1.24 10.09 16.96
C SER A 269 -2.22 10.18 15.79
N THR A 270 -2.62 9.06 15.23
CA THR A 270 -3.49 8.99 14.05
C THR A 270 -4.86 8.37 14.33
N GLY A 271 -5.05 7.75 15.51
CA GLY A 271 -6.28 7.01 15.84
C GLY A 271 -6.54 5.83 14.91
N SER A 272 -5.48 5.22 14.38
CA SER A 272 -5.60 4.14 13.38
C SER A 272 -4.74 2.93 13.71
N ALA A 273 -5.14 1.78 13.21
CA ALA A 273 -4.34 0.55 13.27
C ALA A 273 -3.72 0.24 11.91
N SER A 274 -2.48 -0.20 11.92
CA SER A 274 -1.79 -0.64 10.72
C SER A 274 -2.28 -2.02 10.29
N VAL A 275 -2.63 -2.14 9.03
CA VAL A 275 -3.08 -3.36 8.37
C VAL A 275 -2.12 -3.71 7.25
N ARG A 276 -1.86 -4.99 7.05
CA ARG A 276 -1.09 -5.43 5.90
C ARG A 276 -1.86 -6.47 5.09
N ALA A 277 -1.85 -6.28 3.79
CA ALA A 277 -2.37 -7.23 2.81
C ALA A 277 -1.21 -7.84 2.01
N LEU A 278 -1.29 -9.16 1.79
CA LEU A 278 -0.30 -9.91 1.03
C LEU A 278 -0.72 -9.99 -0.43
N PHE A 279 0.19 -9.66 -1.33
CA PHE A 279 0.04 -9.78 -2.79
C PHE A 279 1.15 -10.65 -3.36
N LYS A 280 0.80 -11.55 -4.27
CA LYS A 280 1.79 -12.27 -5.09
C LYS A 280 2.35 -11.34 -6.16
N ASN A 281 3.67 -11.39 -6.39
CA ASN A 281 4.35 -10.51 -7.34
C ASN A 281 5.17 -11.30 -8.36
N ASN A 282 4.52 -12.21 -9.07
CA ASN A 282 5.17 -13.13 -10.01
C ASN A 282 5.94 -12.41 -11.13
N ASN A 283 5.47 -11.22 -11.53
CA ASN A 283 6.04 -10.45 -12.64
C ASN A 283 7.07 -9.41 -12.19
N GLY A 284 7.32 -9.27 -10.86
CA GLY A 284 8.25 -8.28 -10.32
C GLY A 284 7.84 -6.81 -10.57
N MET A 285 6.56 -6.57 -10.87
CA MET A 285 6.02 -5.22 -11.14
C MET A 285 6.04 -4.37 -9.87
N LEU A 286 5.69 -4.96 -8.74
CA LEU A 286 5.69 -4.29 -7.45
C LEU A 286 7.09 -4.30 -6.86
N ARG A 287 7.54 -3.13 -6.40
CA ARG A 287 8.86 -2.96 -5.75
C ARG A 287 8.66 -2.46 -4.34
N SER A 288 9.56 -2.86 -3.45
CA SER A 288 9.59 -2.27 -2.11
C SER A 288 9.80 -0.75 -2.19
N GLY A 289 9.03 0.01 -1.40
CA GLY A 289 8.99 1.47 -1.44
C GLY A 289 7.96 2.07 -2.40
N SER A 290 7.29 1.27 -3.24
CA SER A 290 6.18 1.76 -4.08
C SER A 290 4.97 2.16 -3.24
N THR A 291 4.16 3.06 -3.77
CA THR A 291 2.90 3.51 -3.16
C THR A 291 1.71 3.14 -4.03
N GLY A 292 0.54 3.02 -3.42
CA GLY A 292 -0.70 2.72 -4.10
C GLY A 292 -1.90 2.93 -3.18
N GLN A 293 -3.02 2.38 -3.56
CA GLN A 293 -4.25 2.39 -2.74
C GLN A 293 -4.82 0.97 -2.67
N ILE A 294 -5.14 0.52 -1.47
CA ILE A 294 -5.91 -0.70 -1.27
C ILE A 294 -7.38 -0.36 -1.45
N LEU A 295 -8.05 -1.10 -2.33
CA LEU A 295 -9.48 -1.08 -2.51
C LEU A 295 -10.07 -2.23 -1.68
N LEU A 296 -10.74 -1.87 -0.60
CA LEU A 296 -11.43 -2.82 0.27
C LEU A 296 -12.92 -2.80 -0.09
N PRO A 297 -13.47 -3.87 -0.69
CA PRO A 297 -14.89 -3.93 -0.99
C PRO A 297 -15.69 -4.08 0.31
N VAL A 298 -16.54 -3.12 0.58
CA VAL A 298 -17.50 -3.16 1.68
C VAL A 298 -18.89 -3.37 1.08
N THR A 299 -19.47 -4.53 1.32
CA THR A 299 -20.84 -4.80 0.90
C THR A 299 -21.78 -4.10 1.87
N GLN A 300 -22.55 -3.17 1.36
CA GLN A 300 -23.66 -2.56 2.08
C GLN A 300 -24.96 -3.19 1.57
N ASP A 301 -25.62 -3.95 2.42
CA ASP A 301 -26.93 -4.50 2.14
C ASP A 301 -28.03 -3.47 2.51
N SER A 302 -29.16 -3.58 1.83
CA SER A 302 -30.31 -2.72 2.11
C SER A 302 -30.10 -1.23 1.82
N VAL A 303 -29.35 -0.90 0.78
CA VAL A 303 -29.12 0.48 0.33
C VAL A 303 -29.98 0.84 -0.87
N ILE A 304 -30.31 2.13 -0.99
CA ILE A 304 -31.01 2.68 -2.16
C ILE A 304 -29.95 3.25 -3.10
N ILE A 305 -29.94 2.79 -4.36
CA ILE A 305 -29.02 3.26 -5.40
C ILE A 305 -29.78 4.13 -6.38
N ILE A 306 -29.27 5.33 -6.63
CA ILE A 306 -29.85 6.28 -7.57
C ILE A 306 -28.80 6.74 -8.61
N PRO A 307 -29.20 7.00 -9.87
CA PRO A 307 -28.31 7.60 -10.85
C PRO A 307 -27.92 9.04 -10.46
N GLN A 308 -26.66 9.42 -10.67
CA GLN A 308 -26.19 10.79 -10.42
C GLN A 308 -27.03 11.84 -11.15
N LYS A 309 -27.46 11.55 -12.39
CA LYS A 309 -28.34 12.39 -13.18
C LYS A 309 -29.72 12.66 -12.56
N ALA A 310 -30.15 11.87 -11.57
CA ALA A 310 -31.38 12.07 -10.82
C ALA A 310 -31.26 13.10 -9.67
N THR A 311 -30.04 13.62 -9.48
CA THR A 311 -29.72 14.56 -8.40
C THR A 311 -29.30 15.91 -8.95
N TYR A 312 -29.49 16.96 -8.18
CA TYR A 312 -28.92 18.29 -8.44
C TYR A 312 -28.35 18.86 -7.15
N GLU A 313 -27.40 19.76 -7.32
CA GLU A 313 -26.69 20.39 -6.21
C GLU A 313 -27.12 21.85 -6.08
N LEU A 314 -27.47 22.22 -4.86
CA LEU A 314 -27.81 23.57 -4.51
C LEU A 314 -27.20 23.93 -3.15
N GLN A 315 -26.37 24.94 -3.09
CA GLN A 315 -25.73 25.43 -1.86
C GLN A 315 -25.08 24.30 -1.04
N ASP A 316 -24.18 23.53 -1.66
CA ASP A 316 -23.43 22.46 -1.01
C ASP A 316 -24.26 21.28 -0.48
N ARG A 317 -25.53 21.18 -0.92
CA ARG A 317 -26.43 20.06 -0.62
C ARG A 317 -26.96 19.43 -1.89
N ARG A 318 -27.15 18.13 -1.85
CA ARG A 318 -27.77 17.39 -2.96
C ARG A 318 -29.23 17.16 -2.72
N PHE A 319 -30.02 17.27 -3.79
CA PHE A 319 -31.45 17.14 -3.79
C PHE A 319 -31.89 16.18 -4.88
N VAL A 320 -33.07 15.58 -4.65
CA VAL A 320 -33.82 14.83 -5.64
C VAL A 320 -35.24 15.39 -5.73
N TYR A 321 -35.89 15.20 -6.87
CA TYR A 321 -37.31 15.44 -6.99
C TYR A 321 -38.08 14.15 -6.73
N ALA A 322 -38.69 14.05 -5.56
CA ALA A 322 -39.60 12.96 -5.20
C ALA A 322 -41.00 13.23 -5.77
N LEU A 323 -41.67 12.20 -6.27
CA LEU A 323 -43.01 12.29 -6.82
C LEU A 323 -44.02 11.95 -5.74
N THR A 324 -44.99 12.84 -5.49
CA THR A 324 -46.13 12.61 -4.62
C THR A 324 -47.21 11.80 -5.32
N ASP A 325 -48.18 11.27 -4.56
CA ASP A 325 -49.36 10.56 -5.11
C ASP A 325 -50.21 11.42 -6.06
N SER A 326 -50.12 12.74 -5.91
CA SER A 326 -50.81 13.72 -6.79
C SER A 326 -50.01 14.05 -8.06
N ASN A 327 -48.92 13.29 -8.37
CA ASN A 327 -47.99 13.50 -9.49
C ASN A 327 -47.34 14.89 -9.46
N THR A 328 -47.08 15.43 -8.29
CA THR A 328 -46.38 16.69 -8.08
C THR A 328 -44.97 16.40 -7.59
N LEU A 329 -43.99 17.11 -8.13
CA LEU A 329 -42.57 17.01 -7.73
C LEU A 329 -42.36 17.80 -6.45
N VAL A 330 -41.64 17.19 -5.50
CA VAL A 330 -41.21 17.83 -4.27
C VAL A 330 -39.70 17.68 -4.16
N SER A 331 -39.02 18.81 -4.01
CA SER A 331 -37.58 18.85 -3.78
C SER A 331 -37.25 18.36 -2.37
N ARG A 332 -36.38 17.30 -2.25
CA ARG A 332 -35.96 16.76 -0.97
C ARG A 332 -34.43 16.72 -0.90
N PRO A 333 -33.87 17.20 0.23
CA PRO A 333 -32.44 17.05 0.46
C PRO A 333 -32.09 15.58 0.76
N ILE A 334 -30.99 15.10 0.20
CA ILE A 334 -30.49 13.74 0.41
C ILE A 334 -29.03 13.78 0.86
N GLN A 335 -28.64 12.75 1.60
CA GLN A 335 -27.23 12.46 1.87
C GLN A 335 -26.83 11.23 1.06
N VAL A 336 -25.76 11.35 0.32
CA VAL A 336 -25.30 10.31 -0.61
C VAL A 336 -23.81 10.10 -0.54
N ASP A 337 -23.37 8.87 -0.81
CA ASP A 337 -22.00 8.52 -1.13
C ASP A 337 -21.88 8.19 -2.61
N ALA A 338 -20.81 8.67 -3.24
CA ALA A 338 -20.54 8.36 -4.63
C ALA A 338 -20.02 6.92 -4.77
N LEU A 339 -20.60 6.15 -5.67
CA LEU A 339 -20.06 4.87 -6.08
C LEU A 339 -18.86 5.06 -7.01
N ASN A 340 -17.94 4.10 -7.01
CA ASN A 340 -16.72 4.16 -7.83
C ASN A 340 -16.98 4.05 -9.35
N ASP A 341 -18.22 3.75 -9.75
CA ASP A 341 -18.66 3.73 -11.15
C ASP A 341 -18.78 5.12 -11.79
N GLY A 342 -18.73 6.19 -10.96
CA GLY A 342 -18.89 7.58 -11.39
C GLY A 342 -20.26 7.91 -11.99
N LYS A 343 -21.26 7.03 -11.82
CA LYS A 343 -22.59 7.15 -12.44
C LYS A 343 -23.73 7.06 -11.43
N THR A 344 -23.51 6.44 -10.29
CA THR A 344 -24.52 6.17 -9.28
C THR A 344 -24.12 6.68 -7.90
N PHE A 345 -25.12 6.92 -7.05
CA PHE A 345 -24.99 7.28 -5.65
C PHE A 345 -25.72 6.26 -4.77
N VAL A 346 -25.12 5.95 -3.62
CA VAL A 346 -25.81 5.28 -2.52
C VAL A 346 -26.43 6.33 -1.63
N VAL A 347 -27.74 6.21 -1.39
CA VAL A 347 -28.48 7.14 -0.51
C VAL A 347 -28.42 6.66 0.92
N LYS A 348 -27.89 7.52 1.82
CA LYS A 348 -27.87 7.29 3.27
C LYS A 348 -29.15 7.74 3.96
N SER A 349 -29.71 8.85 3.49
CA SER A 349 -30.95 9.44 4.08
C SER A 349 -31.65 10.39 3.12
N GLY A 350 -32.92 10.63 3.34
CA GLY A 350 -33.71 11.63 2.61
C GLY A 350 -34.80 11.05 1.71
N VAL A 351 -34.75 9.75 1.37
CA VAL A 351 -35.78 9.03 0.61
C VAL A 351 -36.00 7.64 1.20
N ASN A 352 -37.20 7.07 0.93
CA ASN A 352 -37.57 5.75 1.40
C ASN A 352 -37.72 4.75 0.23
N PRO A 353 -37.60 3.45 0.52
CA PRO A 353 -37.87 2.41 -0.47
C PRO A 353 -39.33 2.50 -0.95
N GLY A 354 -39.54 2.30 -2.25
CA GLY A 354 -40.86 2.40 -2.87
C GLY A 354 -41.28 3.81 -3.32
N GLU A 355 -40.58 4.86 -2.90
CA GLU A 355 -40.80 6.21 -3.44
C GLU A 355 -40.32 6.30 -4.90
N ARG A 356 -40.96 7.20 -5.66
CA ARG A 356 -40.59 7.47 -7.06
C ARG A 356 -39.84 8.78 -7.15
N ILE A 357 -38.72 8.80 -7.88
CA ILE A 357 -37.93 9.99 -8.14
C ILE A 357 -37.83 10.28 -9.63
N ALA A 358 -37.73 11.55 -10.00
CA ALA A 358 -37.48 11.95 -11.36
C ALA A 358 -36.00 11.65 -11.73
N VAL A 359 -35.76 11.04 -12.90
CA VAL A 359 -34.42 10.70 -13.38
C VAL A 359 -34.00 11.44 -14.65
N GLU A 360 -34.87 12.30 -15.17
CA GLU A 360 -34.64 13.08 -16.38
C GLU A 360 -35.06 14.54 -16.17
N GLY A 361 -34.31 15.49 -16.75
CA GLY A 361 -34.61 16.93 -16.63
C GLY A 361 -34.27 17.59 -15.29
N VAL A 362 -33.66 16.83 -14.36
CA VAL A 362 -33.26 17.32 -13.05
C VAL A 362 -32.17 18.39 -13.19
N GLY A 363 -32.39 19.52 -12.47
CA GLY A 363 -31.45 20.69 -12.54
C GLY A 363 -31.58 21.59 -13.77
N VAL A 364 -32.36 21.21 -14.78
CA VAL A 364 -32.52 21.99 -16.02
C VAL A 364 -33.97 22.49 -16.19
N SER A 365 -34.94 21.58 -16.19
CA SER A 365 -36.33 21.87 -16.53
C SER A 365 -37.30 21.65 -15.39
N LEU A 366 -36.95 20.88 -14.38
CA LEU A 366 -37.84 20.57 -13.25
C LEU A 366 -37.78 21.65 -12.17
N ARG A 367 -38.90 21.89 -11.53
CA ARG A 367 -39.07 22.83 -10.41
C ARG A 367 -39.93 22.19 -9.31
N ASP A 368 -39.69 22.64 -8.10
CA ASP A 368 -40.53 22.27 -6.96
C ASP A 368 -41.99 22.66 -7.18
N GLY A 369 -42.94 21.79 -6.81
CA GLY A 369 -44.37 22.00 -7.02
C GLY A 369 -44.88 21.72 -8.44
N MET A 370 -44.02 21.31 -9.39
CA MET A 370 -44.40 21.05 -10.77
C MET A 370 -45.20 19.74 -10.89
N LYS A 371 -46.35 19.77 -11.58
CA LYS A 371 -47.11 18.56 -11.94
C LYS A 371 -46.53 17.93 -13.20
N ILE A 372 -46.33 16.61 -13.17
CA ILE A 372 -45.77 15.82 -14.28
C ILE A 372 -46.66 14.62 -14.59
N THR A 373 -46.49 14.09 -15.79
CA THR A 373 -47.00 12.75 -16.15
C THR A 373 -45.85 11.77 -16.03
N PRO A 374 -45.85 10.88 -15.01
CA PRO A 374 -44.74 9.96 -14.81
C PRO A 374 -44.71 8.89 -15.91
N VAL A 375 -43.51 8.63 -16.43
CA VAL A 375 -43.24 7.52 -17.37
C VAL A 375 -42.15 6.69 -16.72
N ASP A 376 -42.33 5.38 -16.59
CA ASP A 376 -41.32 4.53 -16.01
C ASP A 376 -40.05 4.54 -16.84
N ALA A 377 -38.91 4.83 -16.19
CA ALA A 377 -37.60 4.89 -16.83
C ALA A 377 -37.20 3.57 -17.46
N ALA A 378 -37.64 2.44 -16.92
CA ALA A 378 -37.45 1.11 -17.48
C ALA A 378 -38.13 0.87 -18.83
N ALA A 379 -39.25 1.57 -19.09
CA ALA A 379 -39.98 1.46 -20.34
C ALA A 379 -39.35 2.25 -21.51
N LYS A 380 -38.51 3.25 -21.19
CA LYS A 380 -37.89 4.15 -22.19
C LYS A 380 -36.54 3.62 -22.72
N GLY A 381 -35.97 2.56 -22.09
CA GLY A 381 -34.66 1.98 -22.41
C GLY A 381 -34.70 0.66 -23.19
N ALA A 382 -35.87 0.11 -23.52
CA ALA A 382 -35.96 -1.04 -24.39
C ALA A 382 -35.92 -0.57 -25.87
N PRO A 383 -34.91 -0.99 -26.68
CA PRO A 383 -35.00 -0.79 -28.11
C PRO A 383 -36.23 -1.55 -28.59
N ALA A 384 -37.13 -0.86 -29.33
CA ALA A 384 -38.23 -1.51 -30.01
C ALA A 384 -37.67 -2.67 -30.83
N ALA A 385 -37.99 -3.89 -30.44
CA ALA A 385 -37.78 -5.05 -31.28
C ALA A 385 -38.53 -4.81 -32.57
N ALA A 386 -37.83 -4.65 -33.67
CA ALA A 386 -38.36 -4.61 -35.02
C ALA A 386 -39.12 -5.91 -35.25
N ALA A 387 -40.39 -5.78 -35.47
CA ALA A 387 -41.18 -6.84 -36.07
C ALA A 387 -40.78 -6.92 -37.54
N GLU A 388 -40.19 -8.01 -37.92
CA GLU A 388 -40.33 -8.70 -39.19
C GLU A 388 -40.03 -10.19 -39.01
#